data_230cedcfc66314a54998ffbb329afabc
#
_entry.id   230cedcfc66314a54998ffbb329afabc
#
_cell.length_a   1.000
_cell.length_b   1.000
_cell.length_c   1.000
_cell.angle_alpha   90.00
_cell.angle_beta   90.00
_cell.angle_gamma   90.00
#
_symmetry.space_group_name_H-M   'P 1'
#
loop_
_entity.id
_entity.type
_entity.pdbx_description
1 polymer ?
#
loop_
_entity_poly.entity_id
_entity_poly.type
_entity_poly.pdbx_seq_one_letter_code
_entity_poly.pdbx_strand_id
1 'polypeptide(L)'
;MDDKKNVYITLHKNFVHEGIEYEDRKTGETKTFNSVTLPKGTVVNGQDVSYSQFSPLFVNPSRFKGENYRDIPLLAEKEVWLKKSVLEPDGSPTLDEDGKQVREVIKVMPAALKEG
;
A
#
# COMPACT_ATOMS: atom_id res chain seq x y z
N MET A 1 5.01 -9.40 27.53
CA MET A 1 4.36 -9.13 26.91
C MET A 1 4.60 -8.47 25.83
N ASP A 2 4.42 -8.70 24.93
CA ASP A 2 4.68 -8.08 24.01
C ASP A 2 4.00 -7.34 23.46
N ASP A 3 4.00 -6.55 23.53
CA ASP A 3 3.32 -5.55 23.19
C ASP A 3 3.51 -5.18 21.82
N LYS A 4 3.22 -6.00 20.88
CA LYS A 4 3.22 -5.64 19.49
C LYS A 4 2.13 -4.64 19.28
N LYS A 5 2.51 -3.41 19.15
CA LYS A 5 1.56 -2.35 18.88
C LYS A 5 1.23 -2.29 17.40
N ASN A 6 -0.01 -1.95 17.09
CA ASN A 6 -0.42 -1.69 15.72
C ASN A 6 -0.48 -0.20 15.48
N VAL A 7 -0.06 0.21 14.31
CA VAL A 7 -0.25 1.57 13.83
C VAL A 7 -1.40 1.52 12.83
N TYR A 8 -2.40 2.35 13.02
CA TYR A 8 -3.56 2.38 12.13
C TYR A 8 -3.45 3.53 11.15
N ILE A 9 -3.60 3.22 9.87
CA ILE A 9 -3.64 4.22 8.82
C ILE A 9 -5.07 4.28 8.32
N THR A 10 -5.65 5.49 8.26
CA THR A 10 -7.00 5.67 7.78
C THR A 10 -7.00 6.32 6.41
N LEU A 11 -7.62 5.68 5.44
CA LEU A 11 -7.71 6.18 4.07
C LEU A 11 -9.14 6.06 3.56
N HIS A 12 -9.49 6.93 2.62
CA HIS A 12 -10.79 6.86 1.96
C HIS A 12 -10.87 5.54 1.18
N LYS A 13 -12.06 4.94 1.13
CA LYS A 13 -12.27 3.66 0.46
C LYS A 13 -11.84 3.63 -1.00
N ASN A 14 -11.81 4.79 -1.66
CA ASN A 14 -11.39 4.87 -3.05
C ASN A 14 -9.90 4.54 -3.25
N PHE A 15 -9.11 4.60 -2.19
CA PHE A 15 -7.70 4.27 -2.23
C PHE A 15 -7.42 2.84 -1.74
N VAL A 16 -8.46 2.13 -1.32
CA VAL A 16 -8.32 0.80 -0.73
C VAL A 16 -9.12 -0.19 -1.56
N HIS A 17 -8.44 -1.19 -2.11
CA HIS A 17 -9.07 -2.22 -2.92
C HIS A 17 -9.02 -3.54 -2.18
N GLU A 18 -10.19 -4.05 -1.79
CA GLU A 18 -10.29 -5.28 -1.01
C GLU A 18 -10.72 -6.46 -1.86
N GLY A 19 -10.23 -7.65 -1.49
CA GLY A 19 -10.70 -8.88 -2.11
C GLY A 19 -10.36 -9.03 -3.58
N ILE A 20 -9.20 -8.55 -4.02
CA ILE A 20 -8.77 -8.72 -5.40
C ILE A 20 -8.41 -10.18 -5.61
N GLU A 21 -9.06 -10.83 -6.57
CA GLU A 21 -8.83 -12.24 -6.84
C GLU A 21 -7.65 -12.47 -7.76
N TYR A 22 -6.91 -13.53 -7.48
CA TYR A 22 -5.83 -13.97 -8.35
C TYR A 22 -5.71 -15.50 -8.26
N GLU A 23 -5.14 -16.08 -9.30
CA GLU A 23 -4.93 -17.53 -9.31
C GLU A 23 -3.50 -17.84 -8.87
N ASP A 24 -3.38 -18.70 -7.85
CA ASP A 24 -2.07 -19.14 -7.38
C ASP A 24 -1.55 -20.18 -8.36
N ARG A 25 -0.45 -19.89 -9.03
CA ARG A 25 0.11 -20.78 -10.05
C ARG A 25 0.62 -22.10 -9.49
N LYS A 26 0.96 -22.15 -8.20
CA LYS A 26 1.48 -23.35 -7.59
C LYS A 26 0.40 -24.34 -7.25
N THR A 27 -0.76 -23.85 -6.81
CA THR A 27 -1.83 -24.70 -6.33
C THR A 27 -3.06 -24.71 -7.23
N GLY A 28 -3.17 -23.72 -8.12
CA GLY A 28 -4.35 -23.55 -8.96
C GLY A 28 -5.55 -22.97 -8.22
N GLU A 29 -5.37 -22.61 -6.95
CA GLU A 29 -6.45 -22.06 -6.16
C GLU A 29 -6.66 -20.58 -6.42
N THR A 30 -7.90 -20.12 -6.33
CA THR A 30 -8.21 -18.70 -6.38
C THR A 30 -8.01 -18.13 -4.97
N LYS A 31 -7.17 -17.12 -4.87
CA LYS A 31 -6.90 -16.43 -3.61
C LYS A 31 -7.23 -14.97 -3.75
N THR A 32 -7.31 -14.28 -2.63
CA THR A 32 -7.59 -12.84 -2.63
C THR A 32 -6.51 -12.09 -1.89
N PHE A 33 -6.35 -10.81 -2.24
CA PHE A 33 -5.46 -9.93 -1.51
C PHE A 33 -6.05 -8.52 -1.49
N ASN A 34 -5.52 -7.68 -0.60
CA ASN A 34 -5.94 -6.28 -0.53
C ASN A 34 -4.82 -5.42 -1.10
N SER A 35 -5.16 -4.31 -1.70
CA SER A 35 -4.19 -3.38 -2.24
C SER A 35 -4.56 -1.96 -1.83
N VAL A 36 -3.58 -1.21 -1.37
CA VAL A 36 -3.77 0.20 -1.00
C VAL A 36 -2.90 1.05 -1.90
N THR A 37 -3.49 2.12 -2.45
CA THR A 37 -2.76 3.11 -3.24
C THR A 37 -2.72 4.39 -2.42
N LEU A 38 -1.52 4.92 -2.21
CA LEU A 38 -1.38 6.16 -1.44
C LEU A 38 -1.81 7.36 -2.28
N PRO A 39 -2.51 8.32 -1.68
CA PRO A 39 -2.99 9.48 -2.43
C PRO A 39 -1.88 10.42 -2.86
N LYS A 40 -2.20 11.27 -3.82
CA LYS A 40 -1.27 12.29 -4.31
C LYS A 40 -0.87 13.21 -3.14
N GLY A 41 0.40 13.55 -3.10
CA GLY A 41 0.91 14.44 -2.06
C GLY A 41 1.37 13.73 -0.80
N THR A 42 1.36 12.40 -0.79
CA THR A 42 1.87 11.64 0.34
C THR A 42 3.40 11.72 0.36
N VAL A 43 3.94 12.23 1.47
CA VAL A 43 5.39 12.35 1.63
C VAL A 43 5.80 11.62 2.90
N VAL A 44 6.81 10.76 2.80
CA VAL A 44 7.34 10.00 3.92
C VAL A 44 8.84 10.24 3.99
N ASN A 45 9.32 10.72 5.12
CA ASN A 45 10.74 10.99 5.32
C ASN A 45 11.34 11.89 4.23
N GLY A 46 10.54 12.88 3.78
CA GLY A 46 10.99 13.81 2.75
C GLY A 46 10.92 13.28 1.33
N GLN A 47 10.44 12.06 1.15
CA GLN A 47 10.32 11.45 -0.17
C GLN A 47 8.85 11.38 -0.59
N ASP A 48 8.57 11.80 -1.82
CA ASP A 48 7.23 11.75 -2.39
C ASP A 48 6.92 10.29 -2.75
N VAL A 49 5.92 9.72 -2.09
CA VAL A 49 5.48 8.34 -2.32
C VAL A 49 4.05 8.31 -2.85
N SER A 50 3.62 9.39 -3.51
CA SER A 50 2.29 9.47 -4.13
C SER A 50 2.07 8.29 -5.09
N TYR A 51 0.86 7.73 -5.04
CA TYR A 51 0.45 6.61 -5.89
C TYR A 51 1.23 5.30 -5.69
N SER A 52 2.07 5.22 -4.65
CA SER A 52 2.71 3.97 -4.28
C SER A 52 1.67 3.00 -3.75
N GLN A 53 1.93 1.70 -3.91
CA GLN A 53 0.99 0.65 -3.51
C GLN A 53 1.62 -0.31 -2.51
N PHE A 54 0.80 -0.84 -1.61
CA PHE A 54 1.21 -1.95 -0.75
C PHE A 54 0.00 -2.84 -0.49
N SER A 55 0.25 -4.06 -0.02
CA SER A 55 -0.81 -5.06 0.18
C SER A 55 -0.92 -5.41 1.66
N PRO A 56 -1.82 -4.75 2.40
CA PRO A 56 -2.01 -5.05 3.82
C PRO A 56 -2.77 -6.37 3.98
N LEU A 57 -2.53 -7.05 5.10
CA LEU A 57 -3.24 -8.29 5.40
C LEU A 57 -4.69 -8.02 5.79
N PHE A 58 -4.93 -6.93 6.49
CA PHE A 58 -6.25 -6.62 7.02
C PHE A 58 -6.67 -5.21 6.64
N VAL A 59 -7.94 -5.05 6.34
CA VAL A 59 -8.57 -3.75 6.08
C VAL A 59 -9.90 -3.77 6.81
N ASN A 60 -10.13 -2.78 7.67
CA ASN A 60 -11.36 -2.70 8.46
C ASN A 60 -12.10 -1.39 8.18
N PRO A 61 -13.44 -1.39 8.30
CA PRO A 61 -14.18 -0.12 8.24
C PRO A 61 -13.69 0.83 9.33
N SER A 62 -13.57 2.11 9.01
CA SER A 62 -13.10 3.06 9.99
C SER A 62 -14.17 3.33 11.05
N ARG A 63 -13.78 3.27 12.32
CA ARG A 63 -14.67 3.58 13.42
C ARG A 63 -14.71 5.07 13.70
N PHE A 64 -13.69 5.79 13.24
CA PHE A 64 -13.55 7.20 13.57
C PHE A 64 -14.06 8.12 12.47
N LYS A 65 -13.89 7.73 11.23
CA LYS A 65 -14.25 8.58 10.10
C LYS A 65 -15.48 8.11 9.32
N GLY A 66 -16.03 6.95 9.68
CA GLY A 66 -17.25 6.46 9.08
C GLY A 66 -17.02 5.45 7.95
N GLU A 67 -18.13 5.00 7.35
CA GLU A 67 -18.11 3.89 6.40
C GLU A 67 -17.41 4.18 5.09
N ASN A 68 -17.15 5.45 4.78
CA ASN A 68 -16.44 5.79 3.56
C ASN A 68 -14.92 5.71 3.70
N TYR A 69 -14.46 5.37 4.91
CA TYR A 69 -13.03 5.26 5.19
C TYR A 69 -12.70 3.87 5.68
N ARG A 70 -11.44 3.53 5.58
CA ARG A 70 -10.93 2.23 6.03
C ARG A 70 -9.75 2.43 6.95
N ASP A 71 -9.71 1.65 8.03
CA ASP A 71 -8.58 1.62 8.95
C ASP A 71 -7.74 0.40 8.61
N ILE A 72 -6.45 0.62 8.44
CA ILE A 72 -5.52 -0.44 8.05
C ILE A 72 -4.54 -0.64 9.19
N PRO A 73 -4.63 -1.78 9.90
CA PRO A 73 -3.70 -2.06 10.99
C PRO A 73 -2.37 -2.57 10.43
N LEU A 74 -1.29 -1.97 10.89
CA LEU A 74 0.07 -2.36 10.51
C LEU A 74 0.88 -2.61 11.77
N LEU A 75 1.74 -3.62 11.75
CA LEU A 75 2.61 -3.89 12.88
C LEU A 75 3.66 -2.79 12.97
N ALA A 76 3.71 -2.10 14.12
CA ALA A 76 4.53 -0.92 14.28
C ALA A 76 6.02 -1.16 14.02
N GLU A 77 6.49 -2.36 14.28
CA GLU A 77 7.89 -2.71 14.13
C GLU A 77 8.26 -3.28 12.78
N LYS A 78 7.27 -3.49 11.91
CA LYS A 78 7.51 -4.14 10.63
C LYS A 78 7.47 -3.12 9.49
N GLU A 79 8.51 -3.12 8.67
CA GLU A 79 8.56 -2.24 7.50
C GLU A 79 7.44 -2.53 6.52
N VAL A 80 6.92 -1.47 5.93
CA VAL A 80 5.97 -1.57 4.82
C VAL A 80 6.74 -1.33 3.54
N TRP A 81 6.59 -2.23 2.59
CA TRP A 81 7.27 -2.12 1.31
C TRP A 81 6.30 -1.51 0.29
N LEU A 82 6.58 -0.27 -0.06
CA LEU A 82 5.78 0.45 -1.05
C LEU A 82 6.36 0.22 -2.44
N LYS A 83 5.49 -0.08 -3.39
CA LYS A 83 5.90 -0.24 -4.78
C LYS A 83 5.46 1.00 -5.56
N LYS A 84 6.41 1.71 -6.10
CA LYS A 84 6.17 2.94 -6.85
C LYS A 84 6.64 2.77 -8.28
N SER A 85 5.80 3.16 -9.24
CA SER A 85 6.18 3.10 -10.65
C SER A 85 7.26 4.14 -10.94
N VAL A 86 8.28 3.74 -11.68
CA VAL A 86 9.32 4.65 -12.15
C VAL A 86 8.79 5.31 -13.42
N LEU A 87 8.81 6.65 -13.46
CA LEU A 87 8.25 7.39 -14.57
C LEU A 87 9.36 8.05 -15.41
N GLU A 88 9.08 8.18 -16.71
CA GLU A 88 9.92 8.94 -17.61
C GLU A 88 9.69 10.44 -17.37
N PRO A 89 10.58 11.31 -17.88
CA PRO A 89 10.41 12.75 -17.68
C PRO A 89 9.08 13.31 -18.17
N ASP A 90 8.43 12.65 -19.13
CA ASP A 90 7.13 13.10 -19.65
C ASP A 90 5.95 12.53 -18.85
N GLY A 91 6.22 11.79 -17.76
CA GLY A 91 5.18 11.21 -16.91
C GLY A 91 4.70 9.83 -17.33
N SER A 92 5.19 9.29 -18.44
CA SER A 92 4.82 7.95 -18.86
C SER A 92 5.57 6.88 -18.06
N PRO A 93 5.02 5.66 -17.92
CA PRO A 93 5.71 4.61 -17.19
C PRO A 93 6.99 4.17 -17.91
N THR A 94 8.05 3.94 -17.14
CA THR A 94 9.27 3.35 -17.66
C THR A 94 9.03 1.86 -17.85
N LEU A 95 9.41 1.33 -19.00
CA LEU A 95 9.25 -0.09 -19.31
C LEU A 95 10.60 -0.76 -19.36
N ASP A 96 10.64 -2.02 -18.89
CA ASP A 96 11.85 -2.83 -18.98
C ASP A 96 11.93 -3.51 -20.36
N GLU A 97 12.91 -4.38 -20.55
CA GLU A 97 13.13 -5.06 -21.83
C GLU A 97 11.95 -5.93 -22.24
N ASP A 98 11.16 -6.41 -21.27
CA ASP A 98 10.02 -7.26 -21.53
C ASP A 98 8.72 -6.47 -21.70
N GLY A 99 8.79 -5.14 -21.69
CA GLY A 99 7.63 -4.29 -21.82
C GLY A 99 6.84 -4.11 -20.54
N LYS A 100 7.36 -4.53 -19.41
CA LYS A 100 6.69 -4.39 -18.11
C LYS A 100 7.11 -3.09 -17.44
N GLN A 101 6.20 -2.52 -16.65
CA GLN A 101 6.51 -1.30 -15.92
C GLN A 101 7.57 -1.55 -14.88
N VAL A 102 8.58 -0.67 -14.84
CA VAL A 102 9.62 -0.72 -13.83
C VAL A 102 9.06 -0.11 -12.55
N ARG A 103 9.24 -0.80 -11.44
CA ARG A 103 8.80 -0.32 -10.12
C ARG A 103 9.97 -0.35 -9.16
N GLU A 104 10.00 0.64 -8.27
CA GLU A 104 10.98 0.64 -7.20
C GLU A 104 10.28 0.32 -5.89
N VAL A 105 11.02 -0.28 -4.97
CA VAL A 105 10.51 -0.61 -3.65
C VAL A 105 11.04 0.40 -2.65
N ILE A 106 10.14 1.03 -1.90
CA ILE A 106 10.50 2.00 -0.88
C ILE A 106 10.06 1.39 0.46
N LYS A 107 11.01 1.19 1.35
CA LYS A 107 10.74 0.61 2.67
C LYS A 107 10.53 1.71 3.68
N VAL A 108 9.38 1.69 4.35
CA VAL A 108 9.05 2.71 5.34
C VAL A 108 8.46 2.06 6.58
N MET A 109 8.62 2.73 7.71
CA MET A 109 7.99 2.26 8.94
C MET A 109 6.55 2.76 9.01
N PRO A 110 5.63 1.98 9.60
CA PRO A 110 4.22 2.38 9.67
C PRO A 110 3.98 3.75 10.31
N ALA A 111 4.76 4.10 11.33
CA ALA A 111 4.61 5.40 11.98
C ALA A 111 4.84 6.56 11.01
N ALA A 112 5.78 6.40 10.08
CA ALA A 112 6.06 7.41 9.07
C ALA A 112 4.90 7.58 8.10
N LEU A 113 4.22 6.48 7.76
CA LEU A 113 3.03 6.55 6.91
C LEU A 113 1.87 7.27 7.60
N LYS A 114 1.72 7.05 8.90
CA LYS A 114 0.66 7.70 9.66
C LYS A 114 0.84 9.21 9.73
N GLU A 115 2.08 9.65 9.80
CA GLU A 115 2.39 11.07 9.86
C GLU A 115 2.44 11.76 8.50
N GLY A 116 2.65 10.99 7.47
CA GLY A 116 2.89 11.49 6.12
C GLY A 116 1.65 11.98 5.35
#